data_f9b555b9625403aca0fc9d198521af97
#
_entry.id   f9b555b9625403aca0fc9d198521af97
#
_cell.length_a   1.000
_cell.length_b   1.000
_cell.length_c   1.000
_cell.angle_alpha   90.00
_cell.angle_beta   90.00
_cell.angle_gamma   90.00
#
_symmetry.space_group_name_H-M   'P 1'
#
loop_
_entity.id
_entity.type
_entity.pdbx_description
1 polymer ?
#
loop_
_entity_poly.entity_id
_entity_poly.type
_entity_poly.pdbx_seq_one_letter_code
_entity_poly.pdbx_strand_id
1 'polypeptide(L)'
;MIKKNKKLIFAFLVGILIVACSPTSDDPIVYEKIIDPSFSIDIQKISLKGFKLGKNYDVSDLPSAIEARSAIYDKKDIELRKYLSHNDAIELGEKYAKSVTGKNAVVSGDDVMWKEGAKDRRKCVPRAGTSESGCDQKARYGDYIIMGNMIILCEGLSYEESMILCHDFKDSLLNQP
;
A
#
# COMPACT_ATOMS: atom_id res chain seq x y z
N MET A 1 73.88 19.83 -50.20
CA MET A 1 72.97 18.63 -50.29
C MET A 1 72.44 18.37 -48.87
N ILE A 2 71.19 18.72 -48.63
CA ILE A 2 70.59 18.65 -47.30
C ILE A 2 69.53 17.54 -47.32
N LYS A 3 69.77 16.43 -46.58
CA LYS A 3 68.80 15.36 -46.43
C LYS A 3 67.76 15.76 -45.37
N LYS A 4 66.49 15.89 -45.77
CA LYS A 4 65.32 16.09 -44.87
C LYS A 4 64.93 14.75 -44.28
N ASN A 5 65.11 14.57 -42.98
CA ASN A 5 64.53 13.48 -42.23
C ASN A 5 63.07 13.84 -41.84
N LYS A 6 62.14 13.12 -42.40
CA LYS A 6 60.72 13.17 -41.92
C LYS A 6 60.57 12.22 -40.74
N LYS A 7 60.44 12.79 -39.55
CA LYS A 7 59.97 12.01 -38.35
C LYS A 7 58.47 11.91 -38.42
N LEU A 8 58.03 10.68 -38.60
CA LEU A 8 56.61 10.30 -38.55
C LEU A 8 56.21 10.26 -37.06
N ILE A 9 55.41 11.23 -36.58
CA ILE A 9 54.84 11.22 -35.25
C ILE A 9 53.56 10.41 -35.32
N PHE A 10 53.60 9.20 -34.75
CA PHE A 10 52.43 8.34 -34.58
C PHE A 10 51.73 8.79 -33.29
N ALA A 11 50.67 9.59 -33.45
CA ALA A 11 49.82 9.97 -32.30
C ALA A 11 48.91 8.80 -31.95
N PHE A 12 49.20 8.13 -30.83
CA PHE A 12 48.40 7.08 -30.25
C PHE A 12 47.20 7.73 -29.55
N LEU A 13 46.04 7.76 -30.20
CA LEU A 13 44.78 8.24 -29.60
C LEU A 13 44.18 7.12 -28.75
N VAL A 14 44.55 7.13 -27.46
CA VAL A 14 43.92 6.23 -26.47
C VAL A 14 42.52 6.79 -26.17
N GLY A 15 41.52 6.24 -26.81
CA GLY A 15 40.10 6.50 -26.48
C GLY A 15 39.75 5.88 -25.13
N ILE A 16 39.64 6.70 -24.11
CA ILE A 16 39.10 6.28 -22.80
C ILE A 16 37.59 6.19 -22.98
N LEU A 17 37.05 4.95 -23.15
CA LEU A 17 35.64 4.64 -23.01
C LEU A 17 35.31 4.73 -21.53
N ILE A 18 34.77 5.88 -21.10
CA ILE A 18 34.13 6.02 -19.79
C ILE A 18 32.78 5.29 -19.91
N VAL A 19 32.76 4.03 -19.48
CA VAL A 19 31.49 3.33 -19.20
C VAL A 19 30.91 4.00 -17.98
N ALA A 20 29.97 4.94 -18.20
CA ALA A 20 29.12 5.47 -17.14
C ALA A 20 28.17 4.34 -16.71
N CYS A 21 28.59 3.54 -15.72
CA CYS A 21 27.66 2.77 -14.90
C CYS A 21 26.82 3.79 -14.14
N SER A 22 25.63 4.11 -14.65
CA SER A 22 24.58 4.71 -13.82
C SER A 22 24.22 3.66 -12.77
N PRO A 23 24.42 3.90 -11.47
CA PRO A 23 23.81 3.03 -10.47
C PRO A 23 22.29 3.17 -10.63
N THR A 24 21.63 2.12 -11.12
CA THR A 24 20.22 1.93 -10.87
C THR A 24 20.15 1.71 -9.36
N SER A 25 19.75 2.75 -8.64
CA SER A 25 19.42 2.63 -7.22
C SER A 25 18.15 1.78 -7.16
N ASP A 26 18.32 0.48 -6.94
CA ASP A 26 17.25 -0.43 -6.52
C ASP A 26 16.92 -0.17 -5.03
N ASP A 27 16.92 1.08 -4.60
CA ASP A 27 16.44 1.42 -3.28
C ASP A 27 14.95 1.11 -3.22
N PRO A 28 14.51 0.31 -2.23
CA PRO A 28 13.09 -0.02 -2.09
C PRO A 28 12.30 1.28 -1.93
N ILE A 29 11.23 1.41 -2.72
CA ILE A 29 10.32 2.56 -2.62
C ILE A 29 9.71 2.53 -1.21
N VAL A 30 10.03 3.53 -0.41
CA VAL A 30 9.44 3.72 0.92
C VAL A 30 8.20 4.58 0.77
N TYR A 31 7.05 3.96 0.97
CA TYR A 31 5.76 4.67 0.94
C TYR A 31 5.48 5.34 2.29
N GLU A 32 4.99 6.56 2.24
CA GLU A 32 4.51 7.26 3.43
C GLU A 32 3.22 6.59 3.93
N LYS A 33 3.19 6.25 5.23
CA LYS A 33 2.04 5.57 5.85
C LYS A 33 1.11 6.51 6.62
N ILE A 34 1.64 7.59 7.18
CA ILE A 34 0.88 8.55 7.98
C ILE A 34 0.86 9.87 7.24
N ILE A 35 -0.32 10.29 6.83
CA ILE A 35 -0.56 11.49 6.03
C ILE A 35 -1.59 12.33 6.78
N ASP A 36 -1.25 13.57 7.11
CA ASP A 36 -2.15 14.50 7.79
C ASP A 36 -2.65 15.58 6.82
N PRO A 37 -3.71 15.32 6.03
CA PRO A 37 -4.31 16.35 5.21
C PRO A 37 -5.02 17.38 6.11
N SER A 38 -5.05 18.61 5.67
CA SER A 38 -5.68 19.73 6.39
C SER A 38 -7.21 19.64 6.49
N PHE A 39 -7.82 18.58 6.00
CA PHE A 39 -9.27 18.38 6.00
C PHE A 39 -9.66 17.00 6.54
N SER A 40 -10.86 16.90 7.11
CA SER A 40 -11.46 15.64 7.54
C SER A 40 -12.17 14.97 6.36
N ILE A 41 -11.96 13.66 6.21
CA ILE A 41 -12.55 12.89 5.12
C ILE A 41 -13.90 12.33 5.55
N ASP A 42 -14.93 12.51 4.71
CA ASP A 42 -16.27 11.93 4.86
C ASP A 42 -16.44 10.77 3.88
N ILE A 43 -16.55 9.54 4.41
CA ILE A 43 -16.68 8.32 3.60
C ILE A 43 -17.89 8.38 2.67
N GLN A 44 -18.99 9.00 3.11
CA GLN A 44 -20.22 9.07 2.33
C GLN A 44 -20.15 10.04 1.14
N LYS A 45 -19.14 10.94 1.15
CA LYS A 45 -18.91 11.93 0.09
C LYS A 45 -17.86 11.52 -0.92
N ILE A 46 -17.27 10.34 -0.75
CA ILE A 46 -16.27 9.83 -1.69
C ILE A 46 -16.99 9.50 -3.01
N SER A 47 -16.62 10.22 -4.07
CA SER A 47 -17.20 10.08 -5.41
C SER A 47 -16.07 9.94 -6.45
N LEU A 48 -15.50 8.75 -6.52
CA LEU A 48 -14.39 8.43 -7.43
C LEU A 48 -14.82 7.39 -8.47
N LYS A 49 -14.25 7.48 -9.66
CA LYS A 49 -14.42 6.44 -10.67
C LYS A 49 -13.87 5.11 -10.16
N GLY A 50 -14.67 4.05 -10.26
CA GLY A 50 -14.26 2.72 -9.78
C GLY A 50 -14.41 2.52 -8.28
N PHE A 51 -14.88 3.52 -7.52
CA PHE A 51 -15.18 3.40 -6.10
C PHE A 51 -16.63 2.99 -5.87
N LYS A 52 -16.83 2.05 -4.94
CA LYS A 52 -18.15 1.61 -4.50
C LYS A 52 -18.11 1.23 -3.03
N LEU A 53 -18.95 1.87 -2.22
CA LEU A 53 -19.15 1.49 -0.83
C LEU A 53 -19.80 0.11 -0.72
N GLY A 54 -19.33 -0.69 0.24
CA GLY A 54 -19.83 -1.99 0.59
C GLY A 54 -20.53 -2.01 1.95
N LYS A 55 -20.25 -3.05 2.74
CA LYS A 55 -20.83 -3.28 4.07
C LYS A 55 -20.47 -2.18 5.05
N ASN A 56 -21.40 -1.86 5.91
CA ASN A 56 -21.17 -1.10 7.12
C ASN A 56 -20.92 -2.07 8.28
N TYR A 57 -19.85 -1.85 9.04
CA TYR A 57 -19.46 -2.66 10.19
C TYR A 57 -19.86 -1.98 11.49
N ASP A 58 -20.26 -2.77 12.48
CA ASP A 58 -20.45 -2.27 13.84
C ASP A 58 -19.10 -1.93 14.48
N VAL A 59 -18.93 -0.68 14.88
CA VAL A 59 -17.69 -0.15 15.44
C VAL A 59 -17.69 -0.10 16.98
N SER A 60 -18.69 -0.67 17.65
CA SER A 60 -18.82 -0.63 19.12
C SER A 60 -17.58 -1.16 19.86
N ASP A 61 -16.91 -2.17 19.28
CA ASP A 61 -15.68 -2.76 19.81
C ASP A 61 -14.39 -2.17 19.19
N LEU A 62 -14.50 -1.11 18.40
CA LEU A 62 -13.36 -0.43 17.77
C LEU A 62 -13.18 0.96 18.39
N PRO A 63 -12.22 1.15 19.34
CA PRO A 63 -12.11 2.36 20.14
C PRO A 63 -12.03 3.63 19.29
N SER A 64 -12.87 4.62 19.62
CA SER A 64 -12.97 5.94 18.94
C SER A 64 -13.28 5.91 17.44
N ALA A 65 -13.54 4.75 16.86
CA ALA A 65 -14.05 4.69 15.50
C ALA A 65 -15.53 5.14 15.47
N ILE A 66 -15.87 5.94 14.49
CA ILE A 66 -17.24 6.43 14.28
C ILE A 66 -17.93 5.80 13.10
N GLU A 67 -17.16 5.23 12.17
CA GLU A 67 -17.65 4.49 11.01
C GLU A 67 -16.56 3.54 10.52
N ALA A 68 -16.96 2.34 10.05
CA ALA A 68 -16.08 1.43 9.33
C ALA A 68 -16.85 0.75 8.19
N ARG A 69 -16.26 0.72 7.00
CA ARG A 69 -16.89 0.19 5.80
C ARG A 69 -15.93 -0.63 4.95
N SER A 70 -16.43 -1.72 4.37
CA SER A 70 -15.77 -2.25 3.18
C SER A 70 -16.07 -1.35 1.98
N ALA A 71 -15.17 -1.33 1.03
CA ALA A 71 -15.40 -0.70 -0.26
C ALA A 71 -14.60 -1.42 -1.35
N ILE A 72 -14.90 -1.12 -2.60
CA ILE A 72 -14.13 -1.55 -3.77
C ILE A 72 -13.59 -0.27 -4.42
N TYR A 73 -12.32 -0.28 -4.74
CA TYR A 73 -11.67 0.74 -5.56
C TYR A 73 -10.79 0.06 -6.61
N ASP A 74 -10.99 0.43 -7.87
CA ASP A 74 -10.32 -0.17 -9.04
C ASP A 74 -10.32 -1.72 -9.01
N LYS A 75 -11.50 -2.31 -8.73
CA LYS A 75 -11.74 -3.77 -8.64
C LYS A 75 -10.98 -4.48 -7.51
N LYS A 76 -10.39 -3.75 -6.58
CA LYS A 76 -9.70 -4.24 -5.40
C LYS A 76 -10.49 -3.89 -4.15
N ASP A 77 -10.42 -4.75 -3.14
CA ASP A 77 -11.04 -4.49 -1.85
C ASP A 77 -10.22 -3.49 -1.03
N ILE A 78 -10.92 -2.54 -0.42
CA ILE A 78 -10.37 -1.65 0.60
C ILE A 78 -11.30 -1.65 1.82
N GLU A 79 -10.76 -1.35 3.00
CA GLU A 79 -11.54 -1.11 4.20
C GLU A 79 -11.23 0.27 4.74
N LEU A 80 -12.26 1.06 4.98
CA LEU A 80 -12.18 2.43 5.48
C LEU A 80 -12.65 2.45 6.93
N ARG A 81 -11.84 3.01 7.84
CA ARG A 81 -12.16 3.20 9.26
C ARG A 81 -12.01 4.66 9.61
N LYS A 82 -13.11 5.32 9.94
CA LYS A 82 -13.15 6.73 10.30
C LYS A 82 -13.13 6.90 11.81
N TYR A 83 -12.31 7.82 12.28
CA TYR A 83 -12.13 8.17 13.69
C TYR A 83 -12.58 9.60 13.94
N LEU A 84 -12.71 9.98 15.23
CA LEU A 84 -13.04 11.34 15.62
C LEU A 84 -11.96 12.34 15.18
N SER A 85 -10.69 11.95 15.28
CA SER A 85 -9.54 12.79 14.91
C SER A 85 -8.42 11.97 14.26
N HIS A 86 -7.46 12.67 13.67
CA HIS A 86 -6.23 12.06 13.18
C HIS A 86 -5.43 11.37 14.30
N ASN A 87 -5.35 12.00 15.47
CA ASN A 87 -4.68 11.40 16.63
C ASN A 87 -5.37 10.11 17.09
N ASP A 88 -6.71 10.08 17.11
CA ASP A 88 -7.42 8.85 17.47
C ASP A 88 -7.15 7.73 16.46
N ALA A 89 -7.06 8.04 15.17
CA ALA A 89 -6.70 7.06 14.15
C ALA A 89 -5.32 6.46 14.43
N ILE A 90 -4.33 7.28 14.79
CA ILE A 90 -2.97 6.83 15.12
C ILE A 90 -2.95 6.07 16.45
N GLU A 91 -3.37 6.70 17.55
CA GLU A 91 -3.16 6.15 18.89
C GLU A 91 -4.07 4.96 19.22
N LEU A 92 -5.30 4.99 18.73
CA LEU A 92 -6.32 4.00 19.06
C LEU A 92 -6.59 3.03 17.92
N GLY A 93 -6.53 3.50 16.68
CA GLY A 93 -6.89 2.74 15.48
C GLY A 93 -5.77 1.93 14.87
N GLU A 94 -4.54 2.45 14.82
CA GLU A 94 -3.42 1.84 14.09
C GLU A 94 -3.15 0.40 14.52
N LYS A 95 -3.17 0.09 15.80
CA LYS A 95 -2.93 -1.27 16.31
C LYS A 95 -3.92 -2.30 15.74
N TYR A 96 -5.18 -1.91 15.54
CA TYR A 96 -6.20 -2.77 14.95
C TYR A 96 -6.01 -2.95 13.44
N ALA A 97 -5.52 -1.94 12.75
CA ALA A 97 -5.15 -2.05 11.34
C ALA A 97 -3.95 -2.97 11.16
N LYS A 98 -2.90 -2.74 11.94
CA LYS A 98 -1.67 -3.54 11.94
C LYS A 98 -1.92 -5.02 12.29
N SER A 99 -2.87 -5.30 13.20
CA SER A 99 -3.19 -6.67 13.61
C SER A 99 -3.81 -7.52 12.50
N VAL A 100 -4.40 -6.91 11.46
CA VAL A 100 -5.13 -7.60 10.38
C VAL A 100 -4.50 -7.42 9.00
N THR A 101 -3.32 -6.79 8.93
CA THR A 101 -2.60 -6.56 7.66
C THR A 101 -1.26 -7.30 7.61
N GLY A 102 -0.83 -7.61 6.39
CA GLY A 102 0.46 -8.23 6.12
C GLY A 102 0.55 -9.70 6.50
N LYS A 103 1.78 -10.21 6.48
CA LYS A 103 2.06 -11.66 6.66
C LYS A 103 1.83 -12.17 8.08
N ASN A 104 1.86 -11.29 9.08
CA ASN A 104 1.65 -11.64 10.48
C ASN A 104 0.22 -11.33 10.97
N ALA A 105 -0.69 -11.09 10.04
CA ALA A 105 -2.07 -10.73 10.35
C ALA A 105 -2.81 -11.85 11.09
N VAL A 106 -3.57 -11.46 12.13
CA VAL A 106 -4.46 -12.35 12.87
C VAL A 106 -5.89 -12.10 12.37
N VAL A 107 -6.32 -12.89 11.39
CA VAL A 107 -7.64 -12.72 10.72
C VAL A 107 -8.63 -13.84 11.07
N SER A 108 -8.23 -14.78 11.94
CA SER A 108 -9.10 -15.90 12.40
C SER A 108 -8.69 -16.35 13.80
N GLY A 109 -9.60 -17.05 14.49
CA GLY A 109 -9.38 -17.53 15.86
C GLY A 109 -9.79 -16.51 16.91
N ASP A 110 -9.45 -16.85 18.17
CA ASP A 110 -9.88 -16.07 19.33
C ASP A 110 -9.06 -14.79 19.54
N ASP A 111 -7.84 -14.76 19.00
CA ASP A 111 -6.90 -13.63 19.09
C ASP A 111 -7.22 -12.47 18.15
N VAL A 112 -8.29 -12.57 17.33
CA VAL A 112 -8.74 -11.46 16.49
C VAL A 112 -9.20 -10.30 17.36
N MET A 113 -8.48 -9.17 17.28
CA MET A 113 -8.72 -8.00 18.15
C MET A 113 -10.08 -7.34 17.91
N TRP A 114 -10.57 -7.33 16.68
CA TRP A 114 -11.88 -6.83 16.29
C TRP A 114 -12.60 -7.86 15.42
N LYS A 115 -13.62 -8.50 15.98
CA LYS A 115 -14.28 -9.67 15.38
C LYS A 115 -15.26 -9.29 14.27
N GLU A 116 -15.87 -8.10 14.35
CA GLU A 116 -16.77 -7.61 13.31
C GLU A 116 -16.01 -7.50 11.98
N GLY A 117 -16.58 -8.03 10.90
CA GLY A 117 -15.95 -8.04 9.58
C GLY A 117 -14.72 -8.97 9.43
N ALA A 118 -14.32 -9.75 10.45
CA ALA A 118 -13.13 -10.59 10.39
C ALA A 118 -13.11 -11.57 9.20
N LYS A 119 -14.28 -12.08 8.78
CA LYS A 119 -14.40 -12.96 7.61
C LYS A 119 -14.06 -12.23 6.30
N ASP A 120 -14.39 -10.95 6.22
CA ASP A 120 -14.16 -10.14 5.03
C ASP A 120 -12.67 -9.74 4.89
N ARG A 121 -11.90 -9.79 5.99
CA ARG A 121 -10.44 -9.55 6.02
C ARG A 121 -9.60 -10.75 5.62
N ARG A 122 -10.23 -11.86 5.21
CA ARG A 122 -9.58 -13.08 4.75
C ARG A 122 -9.64 -13.20 3.25
N LYS A 123 -8.60 -13.77 2.68
CA LYS A 123 -8.53 -14.14 1.27
C LYS A 123 -8.10 -15.59 1.16
N CYS A 124 -8.84 -16.38 0.40
CA CYS A 124 -8.50 -17.74 0.04
C CYS A 124 -7.46 -17.69 -1.09
N VAL A 125 -6.26 -18.18 -0.84
CA VAL A 125 -5.19 -18.24 -1.85
C VAL A 125 -4.99 -19.70 -2.22
N PRO A 126 -5.20 -20.09 -3.50
CA PRO A 126 -5.00 -21.46 -3.94
C PRO A 126 -3.60 -21.97 -3.61
N ARG A 127 -3.49 -23.21 -3.13
CA ARG A 127 -2.19 -23.87 -2.91
C ARG A 127 -1.54 -24.20 -4.23
N ALA A 128 -0.33 -23.72 -4.45
CA ALA A 128 0.44 -24.09 -5.62
C ALA A 128 0.89 -25.57 -5.52
N GLY A 129 0.70 -26.35 -6.60
CA GLY A 129 1.27 -27.70 -6.72
C GLY A 129 0.51 -28.83 -6.02
N THR A 130 -0.69 -28.60 -5.49
CA THR A 130 -1.55 -29.66 -4.95
C THR A 130 -2.79 -29.84 -5.82
N SER A 131 -3.15 -31.12 -6.10
CA SER A 131 -4.43 -31.47 -6.75
C SER A 131 -5.61 -31.40 -5.78
N GLU A 132 -5.38 -31.09 -4.51
CA GLU A 132 -6.43 -30.95 -3.52
C GLU A 132 -7.11 -29.61 -3.64
N SER A 133 -8.44 -29.63 -3.67
CA SER A 133 -9.30 -28.43 -3.65
C SER A 133 -9.23 -27.78 -2.27
N GLY A 134 -8.19 -26.99 -2.03
CA GLY A 134 -8.01 -26.28 -0.77
C GLY A 134 -7.29 -24.95 -0.99
N CYS A 135 -7.49 -24.03 -0.07
CA CYS A 135 -6.78 -22.76 -0.09
C CYS A 135 -6.24 -22.40 1.30
N ASP A 136 -5.16 -21.65 1.31
CA ASP A 136 -4.64 -21.06 2.53
C ASP A 136 -5.39 -19.75 2.80
N GLN A 137 -5.93 -19.63 4.02
CA GLN A 137 -6.54 -18.40 4.48
C GLN A 137 -5.43 -17.40 4.82
N LYS A 138 -5.35 -16.31 4.05
CA LYS A 138 -4.39 -15.22 4.27
C LYS A 138 -5.13 -13.93 4.57
N ALA A 139 -4.40 -12.94 5.09
CA ALA A 139 -4.92 -11.58 5.15
C ALA A 139 -5.26 -11.10 3.74
N ARG A 140 -6.41 -10.43 3.60
CA ARG A 140 -6.81 -9.78 2.36
C ARG A 140 -5.98 -8.52 2.12
N TYR A 141 -5.71 -7.78 3.19
CA TYR A 141 -5.00 -6.51 3.16
C TYR A 141 -3.51 -6.72 3.47
N GLY A 142 -2.65 -6.33 2.53
CA GLY A 142 -1.20 -6.44 2.73
C GLY A 142 -0.66 -5.32 3.61
N ASP A 143 -1.31 -4.14 3.59
CA ASP A 143 -0.95 -3.02 4.46
C ASP A 143 -2.07 -1.96 4.51
N TYR A 144 -1.79 -0.81 5.18
CA TYR A 144 -2.70 0.32 5.39
C TYR A 144 -1.94 1.64 5.33
N ILE A 145 -2.70 2.74 5.14
CA ILE A 145 -2.26 4.11 5.39
C ILE A 145 -3.22 4.80 6.36
N ILE A 146 -2.73 5.84 7.04
CA ILE A 146 -3.53 6.75 7.87
C ILE A 146 -3.54 8.11 7.17
N MET A 147 -4.72 8.57 6.76
CA MET A 147 -4.92 9.81 6.03
C MET A 147 -5.99 10.65 6.72
N GLY A 148 -5.59 11.81 7.25
CA GLY A 148 -6.49 12.59 8.08
C GLY A 148 -7.04 11.76 9.23
N ASN A 149 -8.35 11.76 9.43
CA ASN A 149 -9.02 10.99 10.47
C ASN A 149 -9.44 9.57 10.01
N MET A 150 -8.84 9.05 8.95
CA MET A 150 -9.22 7.77 8.37
C MET A 150 -8.03 6.82 8.24
N ILE A 151 -8.24 5.55 8.59
CA ILE A 151 -7.35 4.44 8.25
C ILE A 151 -7.91 3.73 7.02
N ILE A 152 -7.05 3.50 6.03
CA ILE A 152 -7.39 2.84 4.78
C ILE A 152 -6.57 1.57 4.67
N LEU A 153 -7.21 0.40 4.74
CA LEU A 153 -6.58 -0.89 4.51
C LEU A 153 -6.76 -1.26 3.04
N CYS A 154 -5.69 -1.71 2.39
CA CYS A 154 -5.68 -1.96 0.96
C CYS A 154 -5.36 -3.40 0.62
N GLU A 155 -6.14 -3.98 -0.31
CA GLU A 155 -5.93 -5.33 -0.78
C GLU A 155 -4.55 -5.48 -1.45
N GLY A 156 -3.85 -6.56 -1.09
CA GLY A 156 -2.59 -6.97 -1.69
C GLY A 156 -2.04 -8.19 -0.98
N LEU A 157 -1.33 -9.04 -1.73
CA LEU A 157 -0.62 -10.19 -1.17
C LEU A 157 0.78 -9.82 -0.67
N SER A 158 1.27 -8.64 -1.05
CA SER A 158 2.52 -8.06 -0.58
C SER A 158 2.31 -6.64 -0.04
N TYR A 159 3.31 -6.14 0.69
CA TYR A 159 3.39 -4.75 1.11
C TYR A 159 3.29 -3.79 -0.08
N GLU A 160 4.08 -4.04 -1.11
CA GLU A 160 4.16 -3.16 -2.28
C GLU A 160 2.83 -3.05 -3.03
N GLU A 161 2.17 -4.19 -3.32
CA GLU A 161 0.85 -4.19 -3.97
C GLU A 161 -0.17 -3.37 -3.20
N SER A 162 -0.20 -3.51 -1.87
CA SER A 162 -1.11 -2.76 -1.02
C SER A 162 -0.81 -1.28 -0.97
N MET A 163 0.48 -0.91 -0.86
CA MET A 163 0.87 0.49 -0.78
C MET A 163 0.63 1.22 -2.10
N ILE A 164 0.85 0.58 -3.24
CA ILE A 164 0.48 1.13 -4.56
C ILE A 164 -1.02 1.45 -4.58
N LEU A 165 -1.88 0.50 -4.20
CA LEU A 165 -3.33 0.71 -4.17
C LEU A 165 -3.74 1.82 -3.20
N CYS A 166 -3.14 1.84 -2.00
CA CYS A 166 -3.42 2.87 -1.01
C CYS A 166 -3.05 4.27 -1.49
N HIS A 167 -1.89 4.42 -2.12
CA HIS A 167 -1.43 5.70 -2.64
C HIS A 167 -2.23 6.16 -3.86
N ASP A 168 -2.59 5.26 -4.77
CA ASP A 168 -3.49 5.57 -5.88
C ASP A 168 -4.86 6.06 -5.38
N PHE A 169 -5.41 5.39 -4.37
CA PHE A 169 -6.67 5.81 -3.76
C PHE A 169 -6.54 7.16 -3.06
N LYS A 170 -5.49 7.37 -2.27
CA LYS A 170 -5.17 8.65 -1.63
C LYS A 170 -5.07 9.78 -2.66
N ASP A 171 -4.29 9.58 -3.72
CA ASP A 171 -4.08 10.61 -4.75
C ASP A 171 -5.38 10.95 -5.47
N SER A 172 -6.23 9.94 -5.72
CA SER A 172 -7.57 10.15 -6.27
C SER A 172 -8.47 10.93 -5.32
N LEU A 173 -8.41 10.68 -4.00
CA LEU A 173 -9.16 11.42 -3.00
C LEU A 173 -8.73 12.90 -2.92
N LEU A 174 -7.43 13.17 -2.95
CA LEU A 174 -6.89 14.53 -2.89
C LEU A 174 -7.18 15.35 -4.14
N ASN A 175 -7.37 14.69 -5.29
CA ASN A 175 -7.70 15.32 -6.56
C ASN A 175 -9.22 15.31 -6.88
N GLN A 176 -10.04 14.90 -5.92
CA GLN A 176 -11.50 14.93 -6.08
C GLN A 176 -11.97 16.39 -6.13
N PRO A 177 -12.83 16.78 -7.11
CA PRO A 177 -13.32 18.15 -7.29
C PRO A 177 -14.24 18.62 -6.18
#